data_c45a072a82a2f278f83d533ce75cc6ef
#
_entry.id   c45a072a82a2f278f83d533ce75cc6ef
#
_cell.length_a   1.000
_cell.length_b   1.000
_cell.length_c   1.000
_cell.angle_alpha   90.00
_cell.angle_beta   90.00
_cell.angle_gamma   90.00
#
_symmetry.space_group_name_H-M   'P 1'
#
loop_
_entity.id
_entity.type
_entity.pdbx_description
1 polymer ?
#
loop_
_entity_poly.entity_id
_entity_poly.type
_entity_poly.pdbx_seq_one_letter_code
_entity_poly.pdbx_strand_id
1 'polypeptide(L)'
;MQAPIVIIGSGFAAYQLVKTVRRMDAHIPLQVFTADDGAEYNKPDLSHVFSNKQTARDLVVKSGEAFAQEHNIELFAHTKVEHVDVQAQQVLVNGQAYPYSKLVFATGAKAFVPPISGDAAPEMITLNSLQEYQLAEEQISRAKRILVMGGGLIGVEIAMDLATSGKAVTVVEPNPRLLANLIPEFVALPLENQLKQQGIQLALETGVAAINHSNDSLVASLSQGKAIEADVVISAAGLRANTWLAKACGLSVNKGIEVNARLQTSAANVFALGDCAEIQGRMMPYLQPIVLSANALGKQLLGQEAELKLPPMMVKVKTPSYPIQLAGDFSSVTNWSVQISQTGIAAKAEDENSRLMGFVVTGEQVTQAFPLLRELSQAGQA
;
A
#
# COMPACT_ATOMS: atom_id res chain seq x y z
N MET A 1 -33.15 14.53 13.22
CA MET A 1 -32.43 13.34 12.73
C MET A 1 -30.98 13.46 13.18
N GLN A 2 -30.34 12.37 13.58
CA GLN A 2 -28.93 12.37 13.94
C GLN A 2 -28.09 12.61 12.68
N ALA A 3 -27.07 13.48 12.75
CA ALA A 3 -26.15 13.69 11.63
C ALA A 3 -25.41 12.37 11.28
N PRO A 4 -25.15 12.11 9.98
CA PRO A 4 -24.54 10.86 9.56
C PRO A 4 -23.08 10.73 10.03
N ILE A 5 -22.56 9.51 9.95
CA ILE A 5 -21.11 9.28 9.96
C ILE A 5 -20.63 9.53 8.53
N VAL A 6 -19.64 10.40 8.37
CA VAL A 6 -19.04 10.71 7.07
C VAL A 6 -17.68 10.02 6.93
N ILE A 7 -17.45 9.36 5.80
CA ILE A 7 -16.19 8.71 5.45
C ILE A 7 -15.66 9.39 4.17
N ILE A 8 -14.40 9.84 4.19
CA ILE A 8 -13.74 10.44 3.02
C ILE A 8 -12.79 9.41 2.40
N GLY A 9 -13.15 8.94 1.20
CA GLY A 9 -12.47 7.89 0.44
C GLY A 9 -13.33 6.65 0.26
N SER A 10 -13.10 5.90 -0.83
CA SER A 10 -13.81 4.67 -1.21
C SER A 10 -12.88 3.46 -1.38
N GLY A 11 -11.62 3.58 -0.95
CA GLY A 11 -10.65 2.49 -1.03
C GLY A 11 -10.95 1.34 -0.06
N PHE A 12 -10.08 0.33 -0.07
CA PHE A 12 -10.20 -0.88 0.76
C PHE A 12 -10.51 -0.57 2.24
N ALA A 13 -9.83 0.42 2.83
CA ALA A 13 -10.03 0.79 4.24
C ALA A 13 -11.45 1.31 4.52
N ALA A 14 -11.96 2.20 3.67
CA ALA A 14 -13.31 2.74 3.78
C ALA A 14 -14.36 1.64 3.68
N TYR A 15 -14.24 0.77 2.69
CA TYR A 15 -15.23 -0.28 2.45
C TYR A 15 -15.16 -1.41 3.48
N GLN A 16 -13.99 -1.74 4.01
CA GLN A 16 -13.88 -2.61 5.17
C GLN A 16 -14.57 -2.02 6.40
N LEU A 17 -14.45 -0.71 6.62
CA LEU A 17 -15.15 -0.03 7.70
C LEU A 17 -16.67 -0.04 7.49
N VAL A 18 -17.15 0.29 6.28
CA VAL A 18 -18.58 0.24 5.92
C VAL A 18 -19.14 -1.14 6.20
N LYS A 19 -18.52 -2.20 5.66
CA LYS A 19 -18.92 -3.59 5.87
C LYS A 19 -18.95 -3.98 7.35
N THR A 20 -17.97 -3.48 8.11
CA THR A 20 -17.89 -3.75 9.56
C THR A 20 -18.98 -3.06 10.33
N VAL A 21 -19.24 -1.77 10.06
CA VAL A 21 -20.34 -1.03 10.71
C VAL A 21 -21.69 -1.66 10.36
N ARG A 22 -21.92 -2.02 9.10
CA ARG A 22 -23.19 -2.64 8.67
C ARG A 22 -23.47 -4.00 9.30
N ARG A 23 -22.43 -4.77 9.61
CA ARG A 23 -22.59 -6.02 10.39
C ARG A 23 -23.04 -5.78 11.84
N MET A 24 -22.75 -4.61 12.40
CA MET A 24 -23.10 -4.25 13.78
C MET A 24 -24.38 -3.42 13.85
N ASP A 25 -24.60 -2.54 12.89
CA ASP A 25 -25.77 -1.66 12.77
C ASP A 25 -26.15 -1.47 11.30
N ALA A 26 -27.28 -2.03 10.92
CA ALA A 26 -27.77 -1.98 9.53
C ALA A 26 -28.34 -0.60 9.14
N HIS A 27 -28.63 0.29 10.09
CA HIS A 27 -29.44 1.47 9.84
C HIS A 27 -28.76 2.81 10.14
N ILE A 28 -27.63 2.82 10.87
CA ILE A 28 -26.94 4.09 11.17
C ILE A 28 -26.62 4.85 9.86
N PRO A 29 -26.94 6.15 9.75
CA PRO A 29 -26.69 6.90 8.53
C PRO A 29 -25.18 6.97 8.23
N LEU A 30 -24.80 6.49 7.05
CA LEU A 30 -23.43 6.53 6.52
C LEU A 30 -23.40 7.28 5.19
N GLN A 31 -22.49 8.24 5.08
CA GLN A 31 -22.19 8.96 3.83
C GLN A 31 -20.73 8.71 3.47
N VAL A 32 -20.46 8.39 2.21
CA VAL A 32 -19.11 8.19 1.68
C VAL A 32 -18.87 9.17 0.55
N PHE A 33 -17.82 9.99 0.68
CA PHE A 33 -17.39 10.93 -0.35
C PHE A 33 -16.12 10.43 -1.02
N THR A 34 -16.11 10.36 -2.35
CA THR A 34 -14.96 9.90 -3.10
C THR A 34 -14.75 10.72 -4.37
N ALA A 35 -13.49 10.98 -4.72
CA ALA A 35 -13.13 11.70 -5.94
C ALA A 35 -13.24 10.82 -7.20
N ASP A 36 -13.30 9.51 -7.04
CA ASP A 36 -13.46 8.53 -8.12
C ASP A 36 -14.92 8.01 -8.22
N ASP A 37 -15.14 6.95 -8.99
CA ASP A 37 -16.45 6.33 -9.23
C ASP A 37 -16.96 5.48 -8.06
N GLY A 38 -16.13 5.26 -7.04
CA GLY A 38 -16.46 4.44 -5.88
C GLY A 38 -16.53 2.94 -6.17
N ALA A 39 -15.96 2.44 -7.26
CA ALA A 39 -15.94 1.02 -7.55
C ALA A 39 -15.17 0.23 -6.48
N GLU A 40 -15.71 -0.90 -6.06
CA GLU A 40 -15.00 -1.85 -5.19
C GLU A 40 -14.07 -2.72 -6.05
N TYR A 41 -12.81 -2.72 -5.71
CA TYR A 41 -11.80 -3.60 -6.31
C TYR A 41 -10.77 -4.05 -5.28
N ASN A 42 -10.04 -5.11 -5.61
CA ASN A 42 -9.01 -5.65 -4.76
C ASN A 42 -7.65 -5.04 -5.12
N LYS A 43 -7.24 -3.97 -4.44
CA LYS A 43 -5.99 -3.22 -4.72
C LYS A 43 -4.74 -4.09 -4.87
N PRO A 44 -4.51 -5.17 -4.07
CA PRO A 44 -3.37 -6.06 -4.27
C PRO A 44 -3.31 -6.78 -5.62
N ASP A 45 -4.40 -6.87 -6.35
CA ASP A 45 -4.40 -7.54 -7.65
C ASP A 45 -3.75 -6.70 -8.74
N LEU A 46 -3.60 -5.37 -8.53
CA LEU A 46 -2.90 -4.46 -9.43
C LEU A 46 -1.45 -4.88 -9.74
N SER A 47 -0.78 -5.62 -8.84
CA SER A 47 0.58 -6.11 -9.09
C SER A 47 0.63 -7.44 -9.86
N HIS A 48 -0.51 -7.98 -10.32
CA HIS A 48 -0.61 -9.26 -11.04
C HIS A 48 -1.51 -9.22 -12.28
N VAL A 49 -1.83 -8.03 -12.75
CA VAL A 49 -2.75 -7.82 -13.89
C VAL A 49 -2.15 -8.25 -15.22
N PHE A 50 -0.83 -8.12 -15.38
CA PHE A 50 -0.17 -8.30 -16.67
C PHE A 50 -0.05 -9.77 -17.06
N SER A 51 0.42 -10.63 -16.16
CA SER A 51 0.48 -12.08 -16.36
C SER A 51 -0.90 -12.71 -16.47
N ASN A 52 -1.88 -12.19 -15.73
CA ASN A 52 -3.27 -12.64 -15.77
C ASN A 52 -4.05 -12.07 -16.97
N LYS A 53 -3.45 -11.14 -17.72
CA LYS A 53 -4.09 -10.44 -18.87
C LYS A 53 -5.44 -9.81 -18.50
N GLN A 54 -5.51 -9.24 -17.30
CA GLN A 54 -6.71 -8.57 -16.80
C GLN A 54 -6.69 -7.11 -17.19
N THR A 55 -7.83 -6.61 -17.66
CA THR A 55 -8.08 -5.20 -17.86
C THR A 55 -8.46 -4.51 -16.55
N ALA A 56 -8.42 -3.18 -16.52
CA ALA A 56 -8.91 -2.44 -15.36
C ALA A 56 -10.36 -2.78 -15.03
N ARG A 57 -11.16 -3.03 -16.06
CA ARG A 57 -12.57 -3.43 -15.90
C ARG A 57 -12.74 -4.79 -15.23
N ASP A 58 -11.84 -5.74 -15.51
CA ASP A 58 -11.88 -7.08 -14.91
C ASP A 58 -11.56 -7.09 -13.42
N LEU A 59 -10.91 -6.03 -12.91
CA LEU A 59 -10.60 -5.87 -11.50
C LEU A 59 -11.79 -5.36 -10.67
N VAL A 60 -12.82 -4.79 -11.31
CA VAL A 60 -14.00 -4.26 -10.62
C VAL A 60 -14.83 -5.43 -10.08
N VAL A 61 -14.86 -5.55 -8.76
CA VAL A 61 -15.72 -6.53 -8.07
C VAL A 61 -17.16 -6.06 -8.06
N LYS A 62 -17.38 -4.76 -7.85
CA LYS A 62 -18.72 -4.15 -7.75
C LYS A 62 -18.65 -2.66 -8.10
N SER A 63 -19.63 -2.16 -8.84
CA SER A 63 -19.73 -0.70 -9.05
C SER A 63 -20.04 0.03 -7.75
N GLY A 64 -19.64 1.30 -7.66
CA GLY A 64 -19.93 2.14 -6.50
C GLY A 64 -21.42 2.19 -6.15
N GLU A 65 -22.29 2.31 -7.17
CA GLU A 65 -23.74 2.31 -7.00
C GLU A 65 -24.26 0.99 -6.40
N ALA A 66 -23.81 -0.17 -6.94
CA ALA A 66 -24.20 -1.48 -6.43
C ALA A 66 -23.69 -1.72 -5.00
N PHE A 67 -22.47 -1.24 -4.67
CA PHE A 67 -21.95 -1.28 -3.32
C PHE A 67 -22.78 -0.43 -2.35
N ALA A 68 -23.13 0.79 -2.77
CA ALA A 68 -23.94 1.72 -1.99
C ALA A 68 -25.34 1.14 -1.69
N GLN A 69 -25.96 0.54 -2.68
CA GLN A 69 -27.26 -0.11 -2.53
C GLN A 69 -27.20 -1.31 -1.58
N GLU A 70 -26.23 -2.22 -1.76
CA GLU A 70 -26.07 -3.41 -0.92
C GLU A 70 -25.82 -3.06 0.56
N HIS A 71 -25.01 -2.02 0.79
CA HIS A 71 -24.63 -1.63 2.14
C HIS A 71 -25.45 -0.49 2.71
N ASN A 72 -26.53 -0.07 2.04
CA ASN A 72 -27.43 1.02 2.48
C ASN A 72 -26.65 2.27 2.92
N ILE A 73 -25.75 2.76 2.05
CA ILE A 73 -24.97 3.99 2.26
C ILE A 73 -25.35 5.04 1.20
N GLU A 74 -25.16 6.29 1.53
CA GLU A 74 -25.20 7.38 0.56
C GLU A 74 -23.79 7.61 0.03
N LEU A 75 -23.56 7.27 -1.24
CA LEU A 75 -22.28 7.42 -1.92
C LEU A 75 -22.29 8.66 -2.81
N PHE A 76 -21.39 9.58 -2.55
CA PHE A 76 -21.11 10.75 -3.37
C PHE A 76 -19.87 10.45 -4.23
N ALA A 77 -20.09 9.76 -5.36
CA ALA A 77 -19.06 9.48 -6.34
C ALA A 77 -18.66 10.75 -7.10
N HIS A 78 -17.43 10.79 -7.65
CA HIS A 78 -16.86 11.94 -8.37
C HIS A 78 -16.94 13.25 -7.59
N THR A 79 -16.90 13.14 -6.26
CA THR A 79 -17.16 14.22 -5.32
C THR A 79 -15.98 14.38 -4.36
N LYS A 80 -15.10 15.33 -4.68
CA LYS A 80 -13.91 15.60 -3.85
C LYS A 80 -14.29 16.54 -2.70
N VAL A 81 -14.01 16.12 -1.47
CA VAL A 81 -14.09 17.01 -0.30
C VAL A 81 -12.98 18.05 -0.39
N GLU A 82 -13.36 19.32 -0.35
CA GLU A 82 -12.46 20.47 -0.51
C GLU A 82 -11.94 20.99 0.84
N HIS A 83 -12.80 20.95 1.84
CA HIS A 83 -12.48 21.45 3.18
C HIS A 83 -13.24 20.66 4.26
N VAL A 84 -12.68 20.64 5.47
CA VAL A 84 -13.32 20.11 6.67
C VAL A 84 -13.32 21.21 7.73
N ASP A 85 -14.49 21.59 8.21
CA ASP A 85 -14.64 22.43 9.39
C ASP A 85 -14.85 21.52 10.60
N VAL A 86 -13.79 21.32 11.38
CA VAL A 86 -13.80 20.46 12.56
C VAL A 86 -14.66 21.06 13.68
N GLN A 87 -14.73 22.38 13.78
CA GLN A 87 -15.49 23.07 14.83
C GLN A 87 -17.00 23.03 14.54
N ALA A 88 -17.38 23.29 13.28
CA ALA A 88 -18.77 23.20 12.84
C ALA A 88 -19.22 21.76 12.59
N GLN A 89 -18.32 20.78 12.62
CA GLN A 89 -18.56 19.37 12.31
C GLN A 89 -19.22 19.18 10.93
N GLN A 90 -18.60 19.74 9.88
CA GLN A 90 -19.10 19.63 8.52
C GLN A 90 -17.95 19.46 7.50
N VAL A 91 -18.24 18.78 6.40
CA VAL A 91 -17.38 18.74 5.22
C VAL A 91 -17.98 19.65 4.14
N LEU A 92 -17.10 20.32 3.37
CA LEU A 92 -17.52 21.21 2.28
C LEU A 92 -17.15 20.57 0.94
N VAL A 93 -18.14 20.61 0.04
CA VAL A 93 -18.03 20.09 -1.32
C VAL A 93 -18.76 21.06 -2.24
N ASN A 94 -18.10 21.61 -3.24
CA ASN A 94 -18.66 22.57 -4.19
C ASN A 94 -19.44 23.71 -3.50
N GLY A 95 -18.91 24.22 -2.38
CA GLY A 95 -19.54 25.26 -1.58
C GLY A 95 -20.73 24.81 -0.72
N GLN A 96 -21.16 23.56 -0.78
CA GLN A 96 -22.21 22.98 0.05
C GLN A 96 -21.63 22.31 1.29
N ALA A 97 -22.26 22.56 2.45
CA ALA A 97 -21.87 21.97 3.72
C ALA A 97 -22.69 20.71 4.02
N TYR A 98 -22.01 19.64 4.43
CA TYR A 98 -22.59 18.37 4.88
C TYR A 98 -22.21 18.13 6.34
N PRO A 99 -23.15 18.15 7.27
CA PRO A 99 -22.88 17.94 8.69
C PRO A 99 -22.57 16.46 8.96
N TYR A 100 -21.71 16.22 9.96
CA TYR A 100 -21.41 14.88 10.45
C TYR A 100 -21.51 14.75 11.96
N SER A 101 -21.86 13.57 12.45
CA SER A 101 -21.73 13.22 13.87
C SER A 101 -20.31 12.71 14.19
N LYS A 102 -19.72 11.98 13.24
CA LYS A 102 -18.33 11.50 13.28
C LYS A 102 -17.77 11.54 11.86
N LEU A 103 -16.47 11.83 11.74
CA LEU A 103 -15.76 11.91 10.48
C LEU A 103 -14.61 10.90 10.46
N VAL A 104 -14.45 10.21 9.33
CA VAL A 104 -13.36 9.25 9.12
C VAL A 104 -12.58 9.61 7.87
N PHE A 105 -11.29 9.87 8.03
CA PHE A 105 -10.35 9.94 6.92
C PHE A 105 -9.93 8.53 6.52
N ALA A 106 -10.27 8.12 5.31
CA ALA A 106 -9.86 6.89 4.65
C ALA A 106 -9.24 7.21 3.27
N THR A 107 -8.51 8.31 3.22
CA THR A 107 -7.98 8.94 1.99
C THR A 107 -6.81 8.19 1.37
N GLY A 108 -6.32 7.13 2.03
CA GLY A 108 -5.25 6.28 1.53
C GLY A 108 -3.92 6.99 1.32
N ALA A 109 -3.16 6.53 0.34
CA ALA A 109 -1.86 7.08 -0.03
C ALA A 109 -1.76 7.22 -1.55
N LYS A 110 -0.86 8.07 -2.01
CA LYS A 110 -0.48 8.21 -3.43
C LYS A 110 0.91 7.69 -3.66
N ALA A 111 1.19 7.24 -4.89
CA ALA A 111 2.54 6.89 -5.29
C ALA A 111 3.46 8.10 -5.16
N PHE A 112 4.64 7.87 -4.62
CA PHE A 112 5.70 8.87 -4.61
C PHE A 112 6.41 8.83 -5.95
N VAL A 113 6.45 9.96 -6.63
CA VAL A 113 7.23 10.18 -7.83
C VAL A 113 8.43 11.04 -7.43
N PRO A 114 9.67 10.52 -7.50
CA PRO A 114 10.86 11.32 -7.23
C PRO A 114 10.94 12.51 -8.15
N PRO A 115 11.52 13.65 -7.73
CA PRO A 115 11.78 14.77 -8.61
C PRO A 115 12.88 14.37 -9.61
N ILE A 116 12.50 14.18 -10.85
CA ILE A 116 13.35 13.73 -11.95
C ILE A 116 13.31 14.78 -13.06
N SER A 117 14.47 15.08 -13.65
CA SER A 117 14.60 16.00 -14.77
C SER A 117 14.20 15.34 -16.10
N GLY A 118 14.11 16.14 -17.15
CA GLY A 118 13.84 15.71 -18.51
C GLY A 118 12.44 15.98 -19.01
N ASP A 119 12.30 16.05 -20.30
CA ASP A 119 11.06 16.44 -20.99
C ASP A 119 9.98 15.36 -20.93
N ALA A 120 10.37 14.10 -20.74
CA ALA A 120 9.48 12.95 -20.61
C ALA A 120 9.22 12.55 -19.12
N ALA A 121 9.82 13.23 -18.15
CA ALA A 121 9.57 12.93 -16.73
C ALA A 121 8.08 13.00 -16.31
N PRO A 122 7.23 13.89 -16.85
CA PRO A 122 5.81 13.92 -16.55
C PRO A 122 5.02 12.71 -17.05
N GLU A 123 5.57 11.91 -17.97
CA GLU A 123 4.93 10.73 -18.55
C GLU A 123 5.13 9.45 -17.72
N MET A 124 5.85 9.55 -16.58
CA MET A 124 5.99 8.43 -15.68
C MET A 124 4.63 7.93 -15.19
N ILE A 125 4.45 6.64 -15.26
CA ILE A 125 3.24 5.96 -14.81
C ILE A 125 3.37 5.59 -13.34
N THR A 126 2.25 5.66 -12.61
CA THR A 126 2.07 5.05 -11.29
C THR A 126 0.96 4.00 -11.36
N LEU A 127 1.05 2.97 -10.49
CA LEU A 127 0.08 1.87 -10.44
C LEU A 127 -0.39 1.64 -9.00
N ASN A 128 -0.99 2.68 -8.41
CA ASN A 128 -1.45 2.64 -7.02
C ASN A 128 -2.97 2.56 -6.88
N SER A 129 -3.71 2.77 -7.96
CA SER A 129 -5.17 2.71 -7.99
C SER A 129 -5.68 2.10 -9.29
N LEU A 130 -6.96 1.68 -9.28
CA LEU A 130 -7.64 1.19 -10.47
C LEU A 130 -7.67 2.24 -11.58
N GLN A 131 -7.90 3.51 -11.21
CA GLN A 131 -7.95 4.63 -12.14
C GLN A 131 -6.60 4.90 -12.79
N GLU A 132 -5.50 4.82 -12.01
CA GLU A 132 -4.14 4.92 -12.55
C GLU A 132 -3.86 3.78 -13.55
N TYR A 133 -4.25 2.55 -13.23
CA TYR A 133 -4.09 1.42 -14.14
C TYR A 133 -4.94 1.60 -15.40
N GLN A 134 -6.19 2.02 -15.29
CA GLN A 134 -7.08 2.27 -16.43
C GLN A 134 -6.50 3.29 -17.41
N LEU A 135 -5.84 4.33 -16.92
CA LEU A 135 -5.19 5.33 -17.77
C LEU A 135 -3.92 4.81 -18.45
N ALA A 136 -3.21 3.87 -17.80
CA ALA A 136 -1.92 3.35 -18.24
C ALA A 136 -2.01 2.03 -19.02
N GLU A 137 -3.13 1.32 -18.94
CA GLU A 137 -3.32 -0.05 -19.43
C GLU A 137 -2.92 -0.22 -20.88
N GLU A 138 -3.38 0.66 -21.77
CA GLU A 138 -3.09 0.58 -23.19
C GLU A 138 -1.59 0.83 -23.49
N GLN A 139 -0.99 1.84 -22.83
CA GLN A 139 0.40 2.18 -22.98
C GLN A 139 1.31 1.03 -22.53
N ILE A 140 1.02 0.46 -21.35
CA ILE A 140 1.78 -0.69 -20.82
C ILE A 140 1.59 -1.92 -21.71
N SER A 141 0.37 -2.16 -22.20
CA SER A 141 0.09 -3.30 -23.09
C SER A 141 0.95 -3.27 -24.35
N ARG A 142 1.11 -2.11 -24.99
CA ARG A 142 1.90 -1.92 -26.21
C ARG A 142 3.41 -1.93 -25.98
N ALA A 143 3.86 -1.56 -24.78
CA ALA A 143 5.27 -1.48 -24.42
C ALA A 143 5.94 -2.85 -24.51
N LYS A 144 7.19 -2.87 -24.96
CA LYS A 144 8.07 -4.06 -24.98
C LYS A 144 9.12 -3.97 -23.88
N ARG A 145 9.66 -2.77 -23.66
CA ARG A 145 10.72 -2.47 -22.69
C ARG A 145 10.15 -1.60 -21.58
N ILE A 146 10.19 -2.06 -20.35
CA ILE A 146 9.65 -1.32 -19.21
C ILE A 146 10.74 -1.12 -18.16
N LEU A 147 10.90 0.12 -17.73
CA LEU A 147 11.74 0.48 -16.61
C LEU A 147 10.87 0.66 -15.37
N VAL A 148 11.18 -0.09 -14.31
CA VAL A 148 10.54 0.04 -13.00
C VAL A 148 11.50 0.77 -12.04
N MET A 149 11.08 1.91 -11.54
CA MET A 149 11.85 2.70 -10.59
C MET A 149 11.43 2.34 -9.16
N GLY A 150 12.36 1.71 -8.44
CA GLY A 150 12.17 1.23 -7.07
C GLY A 150 12.15 -0.29 -6.97
N GLY A 151 13.04 -0.82 -6.14
CA GLY A 151 13.19 -2.25 -5.83
C GLY A 151 12.53 -2.64 -4.49
N GLY A 152 11.53 -1.88 -4.04
CA GLY A 152 10.69 -2.23 -2.90
C GLY A 152 9.65 -3.30 -3.25
N LEU A 153 8.77 -3.64 -2.28
CA LEU A 153 7.77 -4.70 -2.39
C LEU A 153 6.97 -4.61 -3.69
N ILE A 154 6.34 -3.46 -3.94
CA ILE A 154 5.47 -3.25 -5.12
C ILE A 154 6.28 -3.28 -6.42
N GLY A 155 7.48 -2.68 -6.44
CA GLY A 155 8.32 -2.65 -7.63
C GLY A 155 8.81 -4.03 -8.04
N VAL A 156 9.20 -4.88 -7.09
CA VAL A 156 9.58 -6.27 -7.33
C VAL A 156 8.40 -7.09 -7.85
N GLU A 157 7.21 -6.97 -7.24
CA GLU A 157 6.01 -7.67 -7.69
C GLU A 157 5.62 -7.28 -9.12
N ILE A 158 5.55 -5.97 -9.41
CA ILE A 158 5.24 -5.44 -10.75
C ILE A 158 6.28 -5.90 -11.77
N ALA A 159 7.57 -5.85 -11.44
CA ALA A 159 8.65 -6.26 -12.35
C ALA A 159 8.54 -7.75 -12.73
N MET A 160 8.27 -8.61 -11.75
CA MET A 160 8.07 -10.04 -11.98
C MET A 160 6.82 -10.33 -12.83
N ASP A 161 5.72 -9.65 -12.55
CA ASP A 161 4.47 -9.82 -13.29
C ASP A 161 4.61 -9.39 -14.76
N LEU A 162 5.25 -8.24 -14.99
CA LEU A 162 5.57 -7.74 -16.33
C LEU A 162 6.51 -8.71 -17.10
N ALA A 163 7.57 -9.20 -16.45
CA ALA A 163 8.48 -10.16 -17.08
C ALA A 163 7.76 -11.48 -17.43
N THR A 164 6.89 -11.96 -16.53
CA THR A 164 6.04 -13.15 -16.77
C THR A 164 5.09 -12.92 -17.96
N SER A 165 4.62 -11.69 -18.17
CA SER A 165 3.81 -11.33 -19.35
C SER A 165 4.60 -11.18 -20.65
N GLY A 166 5.93 -11.39 -20.61
CA GLY A 166 6.82 -11.36 -21.80
C GLY A 166 7.44 -9.99 -22.08
N LYS A 167 7.41 -9.05 -21.15
CA LYS A 167 8.08 -7.74 -21.29
C LYS A 167 9.56 -7.82 -20.90
N ALA A 168 10.39 -7.05 -21.57
CA ALA A 168 11.77 -6.81 -21.14
C ALA A 168 11.76 -5.78 -19.99
N VAL A 169 12.18 -6.18 -18.79
CA VAL A 169 12.06 -5.35 -17.59
C VAL A 169 13.42 -5.02 -17.03
N THR A 170 13.62 -3.74 -16.68
CA THR A 170 14.77 -3.27 -15.91
C THR A 170 14.26 -2.63 -14.62
N VAL A 171 14.78 -3.07 -13.47
CA VAL A 171 14.53 -2.44 -12.17
C VAL A 171 15.71 -1.55 -11.80
N VAL A 172 15.44 -0.28 -11.47
CA VAL A 172 16.43 0.68 -10.97
C VAL A 172 16.17 0.95 -9.50
N GLU A 173 17.16 0.70 -8.64
CA GLU A 173 17.04 0.82 -7.18
C GLU A 173 18.26 1.56 -6.60
N PRO A 174 18.08 2.65 -5.84
CA PRO A 174 19.17 3.37 -5.19
C PRO A 174 19.91 2.56 -4.12
N ASN A 175 19.23 1.64 -3.44
CA ASN A 175 19.86 0.79 -2.44
C ASN A 175 20.72 -0.30 -3.09
N PRO A 176 21.68 -0.89 -2.33
CA PRO A 176 22.55 -1.96 -2.84
C PRO A 176 21.83 -3.29 -3.06
N ARG A 177 20.60 -3.44 -2.52
CA ARG A 177 19.79 -4.67 -2.62
C ARG A 177 18.32 -4.35 -2.86
N LEU A 178 17.63 -5.28 -3.49
CA LEU A 178 16.16 -5.28 -3.52
C LEU A 178 15.61 -5.51 -2.12
N LEU A 179 14.44 -4.91 -1.84
CA LEU A 179 13.75 -5.03 -0.55
C LEU A 179 14.62 -4.64 0.67
N ALA A 180 15.62 -3.77 0.50
CA ALA A 180 16.64 -3.45 1.51
C ALA A 180 16.07 -3.02 2.87
N ASN A 181 14.88 -2.40 2.89
CA ASN A 181 14.21 -1.97 4.12
C ASN A 181 13.27 -3.06 4.71
N LEU A 182 13.20 -4.24 4.10
CA LEU A 182 12.24 -5.27 4.46
C LEU A 182 12.89 -6.60 4.85
N ILE A 183 13.97 -6.98 4.16
CA ILE A 183 14.64 -8.27 4.33
C ILE A 183 16.17 -8.09 4.44
N PRO A 184 16.87 -9.00 5.14
CA PRO A 184 18.32 -8.97 5.21
C PRO A 184 18.98 -9.38 3.88
N GLU A 185 20.24 -8.98 3.70
CA GLU A 185 20.99 -9.19 2.46
C GLU A 185 21.06 -10.66 2.03
N PHE A 186 21.26 -11.58 2.97
CA PHE A 186 21.35 -13.02 2.66
C PHE A 186 20.03 -13.61 2.12
N VAL A 187 18.90 -12.91 2.28
CA VAL A 187 17.61 -13.24 1.66
C VAL A 187 17.42 -12.51 0.32
N ALA A 188 17.92 -11.28 0.22
CA ALA A 188 17.79 -10.47 -0.99
C ALA A 188 18.61 -11.05 -2.16
N LEU A 189 19.82 -11.54 -1.92
CA LEU A 189 20.71 -12.11 -2.95
C LEU A 189 20.08 -13.28 -3.73
N PRO A 190 19.50 -14.31 -3.10
CA PRO A 190 18.79 -15.37 -3.82
C PRO A 190 17.60 -14.85 -4.63
N LEU A 191 16.85 -13.88 -4.12
CA LEU A 191 15.76 -13.25 -4.85
C LEU A 191 16.28 -12.54 -6.11
N GLU A 192 17.33 -11.74 -6.01
CA GLU A 192 17.95 -11.03 -7.13
C GLU A 192 18.43 -12.00 -8.21
N ASN A 193 19.02 -13.12 -7.80
CA ASN A 193 19.45 -14.17 -8.74
C ASN A 193 18.25 -14.79 -9.46
N GLN A 194 17.15 -15.01 -8.76
CA GLN A 194 15.92 -15.52 -9.33
C GLN A 194 15.32 -14.55 -10.37
N LEU A 195 15.31 -13.24 -10.07
CA LEU A 195 14.85 -12.23 -11.01
C LEU A 195 15.73 -12.17 -12.27
N LYS A 196 17.05 -12.23 -12.10
CA LYS A 196 18.01 -12.27 -13.23
C LYS A 196 17.81 -13.51 -14.10
N GLN A 197 17.54 -14.68 -13.52
CA GLN A 197 17.23 -15.91 -14.25
C GLN A 197 15.92 -15.78 -15.06
N GLN A 198 14.98 -14.96 -14.60
CA GLN A 198 13.76 -14.63 -15.34
C GLN A 198 13.95 -13.54 -16.40
N GLY A 199 15.19 -13.09 -16.63
CA GLY A 199 15.53 -12.07 -17.63
C GLY A 199 15.34 -10.63 -17.16
N ILE A 200 15.03 -10.39 -15.89
CA ILE A 200 14.91 -9.05 -15.34
C ILE A 200 16.30 -8.47 -15.11
N GLN A 201 16.55 -7.29 -15.66
CA GLN A 201 17.78 -6.55 -15.43
C GLN A 201 17.70 -5.75 -14.15
N LEU A 202 18.77 -5.74 -13.36
CA LEU A 202 18.84 -5.00 -12.11
C LEU A 202 19.95 -3.94 -12.20
N ALA A 203 19.59 -2.69 -12.02
CA ALA A 203 20.50 -1.55 -11.86
C ALA A 203 20.38 -1.07 -10.40
N LEU A 204 21.20 -1.65 -9.53
CA LEU A 204 21.26 -1.35 -8.11
C LEU A 204 22.27 -0.23 -7.82
N GLU A 205 22.21 0.37 -6.62
CA GLU A 205 23.06 1.46 -6.15
C GLU A 205 22.99 2.71 -7.05
N THR A 206 21.92 2.87 -7.81
CA THR A 206 21.72 4.00 -8.72
C THR A 206 20.27 4.42 -8.79
N GLY A 207 20.03 5.70 -9.02
CA GLY A 207 18.71 6.27 -9.27
C GLY A 207 18.56 6.75 -10.71
N VAL A 208 17.34 7.01 -11.13
CA VAL A 208 17.06 7.72 -12.38
C VAL A 208 17.20 9.22 -12.12
N ALA A 209 18.05 9.90 -12.89
CA ALA A 209 18.31 11.33 -12.79
C ALA A 209 17.46 12.15 -13.77
N ALA A 210 17.25 11.61 -15.00
CA ALA A 210 16.45 12.28 -16.01
C ALA A 210 15.75 11.25 -16.91
N ILE A 211 14.60 11.64 -17.47
CA ILE A 211 13.91 10.88 -18.52
C ILE A 211 13.61 11.83 -19.66
N ASN A 212 14.12 11.48 -20.86
CA ASN A 212 13.93 12.31 -22.04
C ASN A 212 13.39 11.46 -23.21
N HIS A 213 12.72 12.13 -24.15
CA HIS A 213 12.33 11.53 -25.40
C HIS A 213 13.58 11.24 -26.28
N SER A 214 13.55 10.12 -26.97
CA SER A 214 14.54 9.75 -27.98
C SER A 214 13.86 8.96 -29.10
N ASN A 215 13.60 9.61 -30.25
CA ASN A 215 12.79 9.05 -31.33
C ASN A 215 11.44 8.53 -30.79
N ASP A 216 11.16 7.23 -30.97
CA ASP A 216 9.91 6.57 -30.56
C ASP A 216 10.01 5.92 -29.14
N SER A 217 11.01 6.28 -28.35
CA SER A 217 11.26 5.70 -27.04
C SER A 217 11.62 6.73 -25.99
N LEU A 218 11.74 6.29 -24.74
CA LEU A 218 12.24 7.07 -23.62
C LEU A 218 13.68 6.64 -23.31
N VAL A 219 14.50 7.60 -22.89
CA VAL A 219 15.85 7.34 -22.40
C VAL A 219 15.93 7.82 -20.95
N ALA A 220 16.08 6.89 -20.03
CA ALA A 220 16.33 7.14 -18.63
C ALA A 220 17.84 7.22 -18.35
N SER A 221 18.32 8.40 -17.99
CA SER A 221 19.71 8.63 -17.56
C SER A 221 19.83 8.29 -16.07
N LEU A 222 20.77 7.41 -15.73
CA LEU A 222 21.03 7.01 -14.35
C LEU A 222 22.04 7.96 -13.68
N SER A 223 21.99 8.05 -12.36
CA SER A 223 22.89 8.89 -11.57
C SER A 223 24.38 8.57 -11.77
N GLN A 224 24.69 7.34 -12.21
CA GLN A 224 26.05 6.88 -12.49
C GLN A 224 26.47 7.10 -13.97
N GLY A 225 25.72 7.85 -14.76
CA GLY A 225 26.05 8.20 -16.14
C GLY A 225 25.67 7.15 -17.20
N LYS A 226 25.09 6.01 -16.80
CA LYS A 226 24.52 5.05 -17.76
C LYS A 226 23.14 5.51 -18.22
N ALA A 227 22.72 5.06 -19.41
CA ALA A 227 21.39 5.30 -19.94
C ALA A 227 20.67 3.98 -20.21
N ILE A 228 19.35 3.96 -20.00
CA ILE A 228 18.48 2.82 -20.26
C ILE A 228 17.36 3.29 -21.18
N GLU A 229 17.20 2.58 -22.29
CA GLU A 229 16.09 2.81 -23.21
C GLU A 229 14.86 2.03 -22.75
N ALA A 230 13.70 2.68 -22.72
CA ALA A 230 12.43 2.10 -22.33
C ALA A 230 11.28 2.66 -23.17
N ASP A 231 10.20 1.91 -23.31
CA ASP A 231 8.96 2.39 -23.92
C ASP A 231 8.05 3.02 -22.87
N VAL A 232 8.17 2.56 -21.61
CA VAL A 232 7.41 3.02 -20.45
C VAL A 232 8.30 3.04 -19.21
N VAL A 233 8.11 4.05 -18.36
CA VAL A 233 8.73 4.14 -17.03
C VAL A 233 7.63 4.10 -15.95
N ILE A 234 7.73 3.14 -15.05
CA ILE A 234 6.80 2.98 -13.92
C ILE A 234 7.49 3.40 -12.63
N SER A 235 6.92 4.35 -11.91
CA SER A 235 7.39 4.73 -10.58
C SER A 235 6.78 3.86 -9.50
N ALA A 236 7.60 3.05 -8.85
CA ALA A 236 7.30 2.24 -7.67
C ALA A 236 8.19 2.64 -6.48
N ALA A 237 8.56 3.93 -6.39
CA ALA A 237 9.50 4.49 -5.40
C ALA A 237 8.90 4.72 -4.01
N GLY A 238 7.79 4.08 -3.71
CA GLY A 238 7.10 4.12 -2.41
C GLY A 238 5.78 4.88 -2.42
N LEU A 239 5.19 5.03 -1.24
CA LEU A 239 3.90 5.69 -1.04
C LEU A 239 4.04 6.89 -0.09
N ARG A 240 3.17 7.87 -0.28
CA ARG A 240 2.99 9.02 0.63
C ARG A 240 1.53 9.10 1.05
N ALA A 241 1.28 9.10 2.35
CA ALA A 241 -0.06 9.25 2.89
C ALA A 241 -0.75 10.53 2.40
N ASN A 242 -2.03 10.43 2.06
CA ASN A 242 -2.84 11.58 1.65
C ASN A 242 -3.32 12.35 2.90
N THR A 243 -2.51 13.30 3.33
CA THR A 243 -2.71 14.05 4.59
C THR A 243 -3.10 15.51 4.39
N TRP A 244 -3.11 16.01 3.13
CA TRP A 244 -3.29 17.43 2.85
C TRP A 244 -4.58 18.02 3.45
N LEU A 245 -5.71 17.30 3.32
CA LEU A 245 -7.00 17.75 3.84
C LEU A 245 -7.02 17.78 5.38
N ALA A 246 -6.45 16.76 6.02
CA ALA A 246 -6.29 16.68 7.47
C ALA A 246 -5.40 17.81 8.00
N LYS A 247 -4.29 18.07 7.32
CA LYS A 247 -3.38 19.18 7.64
C LYS A 247 -4.07 20.54 7.47
N ALA A 248 -4.85 20.71 6.39
CA ALA A 248 -5.56 21.96 6.10
C ALA A 248 -6.63 22.31 7.14
N CYS A 249 -7.22 21.30 7.80
CA CYS A 249 -8.19 21.51 8.89
C CYS A 249 -7.56 21.49 10.31
N GLY A 250 -6.22 21.56 10.40
CA GLY A 250 -5.50 21.71 11.66
C GLY A 250 -5.28 20.43 12.46
N LEU A 251 -5.46 19.24 11.86
CA LEU A 251 -5.15 17.97 12.53
C LEU A 251 -3.64 17.72 12.58
N SER A 252 -3.20 17.00 13.61
CA SER A 252 -1.81 16.56 13.76
C SER A 252 -1.44 15.57 12.65
N VAL A 253 -0.35 15.87 11.94
CA VAL A 253 0.17 15.11 10.81
C VAL A 253 1.68 15.03 10.88
N ASN A 254 2.23 13.82 10.73
CA ASN A 254 3.67 13.57 10.57
C ASN A 254 3.89 12.80 9.25
N LYS A 255 4.18 11.51 9.27
CA LYS A 255 4.24 10.66 8.07
C LYS A 255 2.84 10.31 7.55
N GLY A 256 1.85 10.30 8.43
CA GLY A 256 0.44 10.10 8.19
C GLY A 256 -0.40 11.03 9.06
N ILE A 257 -1.71 10.86 9.07
CA ILE A 257 -2.62 11.50 10.02
C ILE A 257 -2.42 10.80 11.36
N GLU A 258 -1.92 11.50 12.36
CA GLU A 258 -1.62 10.91 13.66
C GLU A 258 -2.91 10.47 14.38
N VAL A 259 -2.94 9.20 14.81
CA VAL A 259 -4.04 8.65 15.57
C VAL A 259 -3.55 7.84 16.78
N ASN A 260 -4.37 7.85 17.83
CA ASN A 260 -4.14 7.04 19.03
C ASN A 260 -4.60 5.57 18.83
N ALA A 261 -4.55 4.75 19.88
CA ALA A 261 -5.01 3.36 19.85
C ALA A 261 -6.52 3.20 19.55
N ARG A 262 -7.31 4.27 19.69
CA ARG A 262 -8.73 4.32 19.34
C ARG A 262 -8.97 4.81 17.91
N LEU A 263 -7.90 4.98 17.12
CA LEU A 263 -7.92 5.54 15.77
C LEU A 263 -8.46 6.98 15.70
N GLN A 264 -8.46 7.69 16.82
CA GLN A 264 -8.91 9.07 16.96
C GLN A 264 -7.74 10.01 16.66
N THR A 265 -8.00 11.05 15.91
CA THR A 265 -7.05 12.14 15.59
C THR A 265 -6.90 13.12 16.75
N SER A 266 -6.19 14.23 16.55
CA SER A 266 -6.10 15.34 17.51
C SER A 266 -7.43 16.07 17.77
N ALA A 267 -8.47 15.79 16.98
CA ALA A 267 -9.80 16.38 17.14
C ALA A 267 -10.83 15.35 17.59
N ALA A 268 -11.76 15.76 18.46
CA ALA A 268 -12.89 14.95 18.88
C ALA A 268 -13.77 14.57 17.68
N ASN A 269 -14.34 13.36 17.68
CA ASN A 269 -15.22 12.84 16.64
C ASN A 269 -14.58 12.74 15.23
N VAL A 270 -13.26 12.88 15.13
CA VAL A 270 -12.51 12.74 13.86
C VAL A 270 -11.50 11.61 13.98
N PHE A 271 -11.56 10.68 13.03
CA PHE A 271 -10.79 9.43 13.02
C PHE A 271 -10.05 9.27 11.68
N ALA A 272 -9.04 8.40 11.66
CA ALA A 272 -8.42 7.98 10.42
C ALA A 272 -8.04 6.51 10.45
N LEU A 273 -8.08 5.84 9.28
CA LEU A 273 -7.63 4.45 9.12
C LEU A 273 -7.07 4.21 7.70
N GLY A 274 -6.35 3.11 7.56
CA GLY A 274 -5.72 2.73 6.29
C GLY A 274 -4.41 3.47 6.02
N ASP A 275 -3.99 3.52 4.76
CA ASP A 275 -2.67 4.03 4.35
C ASP A 275 -2.46 5.53 4.63
N CYS A 276 -3.52 6.28 4.98
CA CYS A 276 -3.38 7.68 5.39
C CYS A 276 -3.10 7.85 6.88
N ALA A 277 -3.32 6.83 7.71
CA ALA A 277 -3.21 6.91 9.16
C ALA A 277 -1.81 6.53 9.66
N GLU A 278 -1.26 7.32 10.59
CA GLU A 278 -0.10 7.00 11.39
C GLU A 278 -0.55 6.56 12.77
N ILE A 279 -0.57 5.26 13.00
CA ILE A 279 -1.12 4.65 14.20
C ILE A 279 -0.01 4.55 15.27
N GLN A 280 -0.12 5.32 16.34
CA GLN A 280 0.88 5.34 17.41
C GLN A 280 2.32 5.50 16.89
N GLY A 281 2.54 6.41 15.93
CA GLY A 281 3.83 6.70 15.32
C GLY A 281 4.28 5.70 14.24
N ARG A 282 3.42 4.77 13.81
CA ARG A 282 3.75 3.75 12.80
C ARG A 282 2.84 3.83 11.58
N MET A 283 3.46 3.82 10.40
CA MET A 283 2.75 3.60 9.14
C MET A 283 2.60 2.09 8.90
N MET A 284 1.39 1.65 8.60
CA MET A 284 1.10 0.22 8.43
C MET A 284 0.28 -0.05 7.15
N PRO A 285 0.86 0.14 5.97
CA PRO A 285 0.17 0.04 4.68
C PRO A 285 -0.01 -1.43 4.24
N TYR A 286 -0.67 -2.22 5.08
CA TYR A 286 -0.95 -3.63 4.84
C TYR A 286 -2.43 -3.93 5.09
N LEU A 287 -2.96 -4.97 4.45
CA LEU A 287 -4.40 -5.30 4.53
C LEU A 287 -4.84 -5.71 5.93
N GLN A 288 -4.03 -6.51 6.63
CA GLN A 288 -4.41 -7.05 7.94
C GLN A 288 -4.56 -5.96 9.00
N PRO A 289 -3.63 -4.98 9.14
CA PRO A 289 -3.84 -3.81 10.01
C PRO A 289 -5.11 -3.05 9.69
N ILE A 290 -5.44 -2.87 8.40
CA ILE A 290 -6.65 -2.17 7.97
C ILE A 290 -7.91 -2.91 8.45
N VAL A 291 -7.97 -4.22 8.31
CA VAL A 291 -9.10 -5.02 8.77
C VAL A 291 -9.27 -4.93 10.29
N LEU A 292 -8.18 -5.02 11.05
CA LEU A 292 -8.20 -4.87 12.51
C LEU A 292 -8.62 -3.45 12.92
N SER A 293 -8.10 -2.44 12.24
CA SER A 293 -8.48 -1.03 12.44
C SER A 293 -9.96 -0.81 12.16
N ALA A 294 -10.49 -1.35 11.06
CA ALA A 294 -11.90 -1.24 10.73
C ALA A 294 -12.81 -1.88 11.79
N ASN A 295 -12.39 -3.01 12.37
CA ASN A 295 -13.13 -3.67 13.45
C ASN A 295 -13.12 -2.84 14.76
N ALA A 296 -11.98 -2.29 15.15
CA ALA A 296 -11.88 -1.43 16.32
C ALA A 296 -12.64 -0.12 16.13
N LEU A 297 -12.45 0.54 14.98
CA LEU A 297 -13.10 1.80 14.67
C LEU A 297 -14.62 1.64 14.50
N GLY A 298 -15.09 0.55 13.89
CA GLY A 298 -16.52 0.29 13.76
C GLY A 298 -17.23 0.28 15.11
N LYS A 299 -16.64 -0.33 16.14
CA LYS A 299 -17.14 -0.29 17.53
C LYS A 299 -17.16 1.15 18.08
N GLN A 300 -16.07 1.90 17.91
CA GLN A 300 -15.97 3.30 18.36
C GLN A 300 -17.02 4.20 17.70
N LEU A 301 -17.27 4.00 16.42
CA LEU A 301 -18.28 4.77 15.69
C LEU A 301 -19.69 4.51 16.22
N LEU A 302 -19.95 3.33 16.76
CA LEU A 302 -21.22 2.94 17.39
C LEU A 302 -21.28 3.20 18.90
N GLY A 303 -20.31 3.95 19.45
CA GLY A 303 -20.30 4.33 20.86
C GLY A 303 -19.79 3.25 21.81
N GLN A 304 -19.21 2.16 21.29
CA GLN A 304 -18.58 1.12 22.11
C GLN A 304 -17.08 1.43 22.27
N GLU A 305 -16.56 1.33 23.48
CA GLU A 305 -15.12 1.47 23.68
C GLU A 305 -14.36 0.29 23.07
N ALA A 306 -13.38 0.60 22.24
CA ALA A 306 -12.48 -0.39 21.64
C ALA A 306 -11.12 0.23 21.36
N GLU A 307 -10.07 -0.51 21.61
CA GLU A 307 -8.70 -0.13 21.25
C GLU A 307 -8.14 -1.11 20.23
N LEU A 308 -7.41 -0.57 19.27
CA LEU A 308 -6.72 -1.37 18.28
C LEU A 308 -5.54 -2.10 18.95
N LYS A 309 -5.56 -3.43 18.83
CA LYS A 309 -4.45 -4.29 19.21
C LYS A 309 -3.90 -4.92 17.93
N LEU A 310 -2.63 -4.71 17.69
CA LEU A 310 -1.93 -5.21 16.51
C LEU A 310 -0.99 -6.35 16.96
N PRO A 311 -1.38 -7.62 16.75
CA PRO A 311 -0.47 -8.73 16.96
C PRO A 311 0.66 -8.71 15.92
N PRO A 312 1.75 -9.46 16.08
CA PRO A 312 2.69 -9.71 15.01
C PRO A 312 1.96 -10.22 13.77
N MET A 313 2.21 -9.61 12.63
CA MET A 313 1.50 -9.91 11.37
C MET A 313 2.49 -10.35 10.30
N MET A 314 2.05 -11.31 9.50
CA MET A 314 2.86 -11.85 8.42
C MET A 314 2.73 -11.00 7.16
N VAL A 315 3.86 -10.55 6.65
CA VAL A 315 3.98 -9.97 5.31
C VAL A 315 4.36 -11.09 4.34
N LYS A 316 3.62 -11.20 3.25
CA LYS A 316 3.91 -12.12 2.15
C LYS A 316 4.34 -11.28 0.96
N VAL A 317 5.55 -11.52 0.48
CA VAL A 317 6.02 -10.95 -0.79
C VAL A 317 5.51 -11.85 -1.89
N LYS A 318 4.78 -11.29 -2.84
CA LYS A 318 4.16 -12.04 -3.94
C LYS A 318 5.19 -12.31 -5.05
N THR A 319 6.12 -13.20 -4.77
CA THR A 319 7.17 -13.67 -5.67
C THR A 319 6.98 -15.16 -5.92
N PRO A 320 6.14 -15.57 -6.90
CA PRO A 320 5.70 -16.98 -7.05
C PRO A 320 6.87 -17.97 -7.18
N SER A 321 7.94 -17.58 -7.88
CA SER A 321 9.11 -18.45 -8.10
C SER A 321 10.06 -18.52 -6.90
N TYR A 322 9.96 -17.57 -5.96
CA TYR A 322 10.75 -17.53 -4.72
C TYR A 322 9.93 -16.89 -3.60
N PRO A 323 8.93 -17.61 -3.07
CA PRO A 323 8.03 -17.04 -2.05
C PRO A 323 8.81 -16.63 -0.81
N ILE A 324 8.49 -15.44 -0.28
CA ILE A 324 9.09 -14.89 0.94
C ILE A 324 7.95 -14.55 1.89
N GLN A 325 8.07 -15.00 3.14
CA GLN A 325 7.17 -14.62 4.22
C GLN A 325 8.00 -14.15 5.41
N LEU A 326 7.57 -13.07 6.04
CA LEU A 326 8.27 -12.48 7.18
C LEU A 326 7.28 -11.89 8.17
N ALA A 327 7.72 -11.78 9.43
CA ALA A 327 7.01 -11.06 10.47
C ALA A 327 7.99 -10.53 11.52
N GLY A 328 7.56 -9.51 12.26
CA GLY A 328 8.32 -8.93 13.36
C GLY A 328 8.95 -7.59 13.01
N ASP A 329 9.80 -7.11 13.89
CA ASP A 329 10.54 -5.85 13.78
C ASP A 329 12.05 -6.16 13.79
N PHE A 330 12.72 -5.76 12.71
CA PHE A 330 14.15 -6.03 12.54
C PHE A 330 15.04 -4.86 12.97
N SER A 331 14.48 -3.78 13.49
CA SER A 331 15.23 -2.57 13.84
C SER A 331 16.21 -2.74 15.02
N SER A 332 15.91 -3.67 15.92
CA SER A 332 16.70 -3.96 17.13
C SER A 332 17.35 -5.35 17.14
N VAL A 333 17.46 -5.98 15.98
CA VAL A 333 18.05 -7.31 15.83
C VAL A 333 19.56 -7.25 16.02
N THR A 334 20.08 -8.08 16.90
CA THR A 334 21.51 -8.22 17.15
C THR A 334 22.09 -9.50 16.54
N ASN A 335 21.26 -10.52 16.37
CA ASN A 335 21.68 -11.81 15.84
C ASN A 335 20.67 -12.43 14.89
N TRP A 336 21.15 -13.19 13.91
CA TRP A 336 20.36 -14.00 13.01
C TRP A 336 20.74 -15.47 13.12
N SER A 337 19.79 -16.30 13.53
CA SER A 337 19.91 -17.75 13.48
C SER A 337 19.38 -18.23 12.12
N VAL A 338 20.29 -18.66 11.23
CA VAL A 338 19.95 -18.91 9.81
C VAL A 338 20.17 -20.38 9.47
N GLN A 339 19.12 -20.99 8.91
CA GLN A 339 19.15 -22.31 8.29
C GLN A 339 19.00 -22.16 6.78
N ILE A 340 20.00 -22.58 6.02
CA ILE A 340 20.00 -22.53 4.56
C ILE A 340 19.87 -23.97 4.04
N SER A 341 18.90 -24.16 3.14
CA SER A 341 18.72 -25.40 2.37
C SER A 341 18.85 -25.12 0.88
N GLN A 342 18.86 -26.15 0.05
CA GLN A 342 18.84 -25.99 -1.41
C GLN A 342 17.57 -25.30 -1.92
N THR A 343 16.47 -25.37 -1.18
CA THR A 343 15.14 -24.95 -1.60
C THR A 343 14.61 -23.73 -0.85
N GLY A 344 15.40 -23.17 0.10
CA GLY A 344 14.97 -21.97 0.83
C GLY A 344 15.77 -21.68 2.09
N ILE A 345 15.42 -20.60 2.74
CA ILE A 345 16.04 -20.06 3.95
C ILE A 345 14.98 -19.98 5.04
N ALA A 346 15.33 -20.41 6.26
CA ALA A 346 14.60 -20.10 7.48
C ALA A 346 15.53 -19.31 8.41
N ALA A 347 15.18 -18.07 8.72
CA ALA A 347 15.97 -17.18 9.53
C ALA A 347 15.16 -16.59 10.68
N LYS A 348 15.64 -16.72 11.89
CA LYS A 348 15.13 -16.09 13.10
C LYS A 348 15.97 -14.86 13.44
N ALA A 349 15.31 -13.75 13.68
CA ALA A 349 15.91 -12.51 14.15
C ALA A 349 15.78 -12.43 15.67
N GLU A 350 16.87 -12.27 16.38
CA GLU A 350 16.94 -12.34 17.84
C GLU A 350 17.58 -11.05 18.40
N ASP A 351 17.15 -10.64 19.60
CA ASP A 351 17.80 -9.60 20.36
C ASP A 351 19.01 -10.15 21.17
N GLU A 352 19.64 -9.30 21.96
CA GLU A 352 20.79 -9.65 22.82
C GLU A 352 20.48 -10.75 23.87
N ASN A 353 19.20 -10.95 24.19
CA ASN A 353 18.72 -11.96 25.14
C ASN A 353 18.22 -13.23 24.44
N SER A 354 18.52 -13.41 23.16
CA SER A 354 18.02 -14.51 22.32
C SER A 354 16.48 -14.58 22.23
N ARG A 355 15.79 -13.45 22.44
CA ARG A 355 14.35 -13.35 22.27
C ARG A 355 14.04 -13.18 20.80
N LEU A 356 13.06 -13.93 20.31
CA LEU A 356 12.61 -13.82 18.93
C LEU A 356 11.93 -12.46 18.67
N MET A 357 12.53 -11.64 17.81
CA MET A 357 12.04 -10.32 17.38
C MET A 357 11.33 -10.37 16.03
N GLY A 358 11.66 -11.38 15.22
CA GLY A 358 11.07 -11.56 13.90
C GLY A 358 11.64 -12.78 13.19
N PHE A 359 11.13 -13.03 12.00
CA PHE A 359 11.63 -14.12 11.15
C PHE A 359 11.45 -13.79 9.67
N VAL A 360 12.26 -14.44 8.83
CA VAL A 360 12.10 -14.47 7.38
C VAL A 360 12.23 -15.93 6.92
N VAL A 361 11.27 -16.38 6.11
CA VAL A 361 11.31 -17.72 5.50
C VAL A 361 11.08 -17.60 4.00
N THR A 362 11.80 -18.42 3.22
CA THR A 362 11.75 -18.37 1.75
C THR A 362 11.64 -19.77 1.15
N GLY A 363 11.19 -19.84 -0.11
CA GLY A 363 11.07 -21.10 -0.83
C GLY A 363 10.20 -22.12 -0.09
N GLU A 364 10.65 -23.37 0.02
CA GLU A 364 9.91 -24.43 0.73
C GLU A 364 9.84 -24.22 2.26
N GLN A 365 10.75 -23.38 2.80
CA GLN A 365 10.76 -23.07 4.23
C GLN A 365 9.58 -22.19 4.69
N VAL A 366 8.76 -21.68 3.75
CA VAL A 366 7.52 -20.93 4.08
C VAL A 366 6.52 -21.75 4.89
N THR A 367 6.64 -23.07 4.90
CA THR A 367 5.87 -23.95 5.79
C THR A 367 6.11 -23.70 7.27
N GLN A 368 7.28 -23.12 7.64
CA GLN A 368 7.62 -22.75 9.01
C GLN A 368 7.02 -21.40 9.44
N ALA A 369 6.45 -20.61 8.52
CA ALA A 369 5.98 -19.26 8.81
C ALA A 369 4.93 -19.20 9.93
N PHE A 370 3.93 -20.08 9.92
CA PHE A 370 2.90 -20.10 10.95
C PHE A 370 3.40 -20.55 12.34
N PRO A 371 4.21 -21.63 12.48
CA PRO A 371 4.88 -21.95 13.73
C PRO A 371 5.68 -20.79 14.29
N LEU A 372 6.51 -20.12 13.46
CA LEU A 372 7.33 -18.98 13.87
C LEU A 372 6.49 -17.75 14.24
N LEU A 373 5.40 -17.48 13.53
CA LEU A 373 4.48 -16.41 13.89
C LEU A 373 3.83 -16.63 15.26
N ARG A 374 3.50 -17.88 15.58
CA ARG A 374 2.96 -18.25 16.88
C ARG A 374 4.02 -18.07 17.99
N GLU A 375 5.25 -18.50 17.76
CA GLU A 375 6.38 -18.30 18.68
C GLU A 375 6.59 -16.80 18.93
N LEU A 376 6.65 -15.98 17.88
CA LEU A 376 6.78 -14.52 17.95
C LEU A 376 5.65 -13.87 18.76
N SER A 377 4.41 -14.34 18.57
CA SER A 377 3.25 -13.82 19.30
C SER A 377 3.33 -14.12 20.81
N GLN A 378 3.90 -15.25 21.20
CA GLN A 378 4.10 -15.62 22.60
C GLN A 378 5.25 -14.82 23.22
N ALA A 379 6.34 -14.61 22.50
CA ALA A 379 7.46 -13.79 22.95
C ALA A 379 7.07 -12.31 23.18
N GLY A 380 6.09 -11.78 22.46
CA GLY A 380 5.57 -10.41 22.64
C GLY A 380 4.68 -10.21 23.85
N GLN A 381 4.25 -11.28 24.52
CA GLN A 381 3.39 -11.24 25.71
C GLN A 381 4.17 -11.42 27.02
N ALA A 382 5.42 -11.83 26.96
CA ALA A 382 6.34 -11.97 28.08
C ALA A 382 7.20 -10.71 28.21
#